data_9ddda980c6497e7fe310b5dadb420fed
#
_entry.id   9ddda980c6497e7fe310b5dadb420fed
#
_cell.length_a   1.000
_cell.length_b   1.000
_cell.length_c   1.000
_cell.angle_alpha   90.00
_cell.angle_beta   90.00
_cell.angle_gamma   90.00
#
_symmetry.space_group_name_H-M   'P 1'
#
loop_
_entity.id
_entity.type
_entity.pdbx_description
1 polymer ?
#
loop_
_entity_poly.entity_id
_entity_poly.type
_entity_poly.pdbx_seq_one_letter_code
_entity_poly.pdbx_strand_id
1 'polypeptide(L)'
;MASNKLTYSKSGVNIPKADSFVKFISSLARKSSKSGDFKNIGGFGAISPIPRQLKDPHIVTSTDGVGTKIEIANDLNKFDTIGIDLVAMCVNDLVVQGAKPYLFLDYISISKINLKKLKHLVRGIVKGCDIAGCKLVGGETAEMPGTYTKGKFDIAGFAVGLVEKKKILNKKIRNNDLILAVPSNGLHSNGYSLVRYLLKKKKINLKTSKFLKDELIRPTKIYVKELSLINEKNLINGCANITGGGLVDNCLLYTSPSPRDQRGS
;
A
#
# COMPACT_ATOMS: atom_id res chain seq x y z
N MET A 1 8.69 49.75 -11.17
CA MET A 1 9.57 48.61 -10.88
C MET A 1 8.68 47.46 -10.32
N ALA A 2 8.48 46.42 -11.07
CA ALA A 2 7.68 45.25 -10.61
C ALA A 2 8.42 44.57 -9.44
N SER A 3 7.80 44.53 -8.28
CA SER A 3 8.30 43.87 -7.08
C SER A 3 8.63 42.39 -7.40
N ASN A 4 9.90 42.05 -7.33
CA ASN A 4 10.42 40.68 -7.56
C ASN A 4 10.13 39.81 -6.32
N LYS A 5 8.84 39.76 -5.92
CA LYS A 5 8.40 39.04 -4.73
C LYS A 5 8.71 37.55 -4.91
N LEU A 6 9.53 36.97 -4.05
CA LEU A 6 9.77 35.54 -3.96
C LEU A 6 8.49 34.86 -3.47
N THR A 7 8.04 33.83 -4.18
CA THR A 7 6.82 33.09 -3.83
C THR A 7 7.07 31.59 -3.96
N TYR A 8 6.37 30.77 -3.19
CA TYR A 8 6.39 29.30 -3.32
C TYR A 8 6.08 28.83 -4.73
N SER A 9 5.21 29.53 -5.46
CA SER A 9 4.92 29.21 -6.87
C SER A 9 6.15 29.36 -7.77
N LYS A 10 7.02 30.33 -7.51
CA LYS A 10 8.29 30.50 -8.26
C LYS A 10 9.31 29.40 -7.92
N SER A 11 9.26 28.82 -6.71
CA SER A 11 10.10 27.70 -6.32
C SER A 11 9.57 26.34 -6.78
N GLY A 12 8.41 26.30 -7.47
CA GLY A 12 7.84 25.09 -8.04
C GLY A 12 6.72 24.44 -7.21
N VAL A 13 6.36 24.98 -6.04
CA VAL A 13 5.30 24.45 -5.16
C VAL A 13 3.97 25.19 -5.40
N ASN A 14 2.88 24.42 -5.60
CA ASN A 14 1.56 24.98 -5.91
C ASN A 14 0.53 24.71 -4.80
N ILE A 15 0.48 25.59 -3.80
CA ILE A 15 -0.42 25.48 -2.64
C ILE A 15 -1.90 25.33 -3.05
N PRO A 16 -2.49 26.15 -3.95
CA PRO A 16 -3.90 25.99 -4.34
C PRO A 16 -4.25 24.62 -4.95
N LYS A 17 -3.32 24.00 -5.67
CA LYS A 17 -3.52 22.64 -6.18
C LYS A 17 -3.47 21.60 -5.07
N ALA A 18 -2.58 21.77 -4.10
CA ALA A 18 -2.51 20.89 -2.92
C ALA A 18 -3.83 20.96 -2.14
N ASP A 19 -4.36 22.15 -1.84
CA ASP A 19 -5.63 22.35 -1.15
C ASP A 19 -6.82 21.72 -1.90
N SER A 20 -6.85 21.88 -3.23
CA SER A 20 -7.88 21.26 -4.08
C SER A 20 -7.81 19.74 -4.04
N PHE A 21 -6.60 19.17 -3.90
CA PHE A 21 -6.39 17.75 -3.78
C PHE A 21 -6.84 17.20 -2.43
N VAL A 22 -6.51 17.88 -1.33
CA VAL A 22 -6.98 17.52 0.03
C VAL A 22 -8.51 17.53 0.10
N LYS A 23 -9.18 18.55 -0.45
CA LYS A 23 -10.65 18.60 -0.56
C LYS A 23 -11.21 17.38 -1.33
N PHE A 24 -10.54 16.99 -2.41
CA PHE A 24 -10.94 15.81 -3.19
C PHE A 24 -10.80 14.52 -2.36
N ILE A 25 -9.67 14.30 -1.68
CA ILE A 25 -9.47 13.14 -0.79
C ILE A 25 -10.56 13.08 0.26
N SER A 26 -10.82 14.19 0.97
CA SER A 26 -11.87 14.27 1.99
C SER A 26 -13.25 13.91 1.44
N SER A 27 -13.57 14.33 0.21
CA SER A 27 -14.85 14.00 -0.44
C SER A 27 -15.00 12.53 -0.79
N LEU A 28 -13.90 11.87 -1.20
CA LEU A 28 -13.89 10.44 -1.52
C LEU A 28 -14.02 9.59 -0.25
N ALA A 29 -13.21 9.93 0.75
CA ALA A 29 -13.22 9.21 2.01
C ALA A 29 -14.60 9.22 2.68
N ARG A 30 -15.31 10.35 2.64
CA ARG A 30 -16.69 10.46 3.15
C ARG A 30 -17.69 9.56 2.42
N LYS A 31 -17.49 9.31 1.12
CA LYS A 31 -18.40 8.46 0.31
C LYS A 31 -18.16 6.97 0.51
N SER A 32 -16.92 6.58 0.77
CA SER A 32 -16.46 5.19 0.88
C SER A 32 -16.82 4.54 2.22
N SER A 33 -16.96 5.31 3.29
CA SER A 33 -17.18 4.77 4.63
C SER A 33 -18.62 4.88 5.10
N LYS A 34 -19.19 3.74 5.46
CA LYS A 34 -20.48 3.64 6.17
C LYS A 34 -20.41 4.16 7.63
N SER A 35 -19.24 4.49 8.15
CA SER A 35 -19.04 4.99 9.52
C SER A 35 -18.22 6.29 9.52
N GLY A 36 -18.88 7.36 9.82
CA GLY A 36 -18.56 8.77 9.60
C GLY A 36 -17.45 9.46 10.39
N ASP A 37 -16.26 8.90 10.56
CA ASP A 37 -15.16 9.55 11.29
C ASP A 37 -14.06 10.16 10.38
N PHE A 38 -14.48 10.81 9.28
CA PHE A 38 -13.56 11.53 8.38
C PHE A 38 -13.37 13.01 8.71
N LYS A 39 -13.72 13.44 9.92
CA LYS A 39 -13.60 14.84 10.35
C LYS A 39 -12.15 15.35 10.36
N ASN A 40 -11.17 14.43 10.33
CA ASN A 40 -9.77 14.76 10.58
C ASN A 40 -8.84 14.71 9.37
N ILE A 41 -9.32 14.40 8.14
CA ILE A 41 -8.46 14.48 6.95
C ILE A 41 -8.13 15.97 6.69
N GLY A 42 -6.83 16.29 6.76
CA GLY A 42 -6.31 17.66 6.67
C GLY A 42 -6.02 18.30 8.04
N GLY A 43 -6.21 17.58 9.17
CA GLY A 43 -5.74 17.96 10.50
C GLY A 43 -4.32 17.44 10.78
N PHE A 44 -3.80 17.71 11.99
CA PHE A 44 -2.46 17.26 12.40
C PHE A 44 -2.36 15.75 12.58
N GLY A 45 -3.45 15.03 12.80
CA GLY A 45 -3.49 13.59 12.96
C GLY A 45 -4.91 13.04 13.05
N ALA A 46 -5.04 11.74 12.87
CA ALA A 46 -6.31 11.03 12.99
C ALA A 46 -6.45 10.41 14.39
N ILE A 47 -7.57 10.68 15.04
CA ILE A 47 -7.93 10.04 16.32
C ILE A 47 -8.97 8.97 16.01
N SER A 48 -8.69 7.73 16.40
CA SER A 48 -9.56 6.59 16.17
C SER A 48 -9.71 5.77 17.44
N PRO A 49 -10.93 5.45 17.87
CA PRO A 49 -11.14 4.65 19.07
C PRO A 49 -10.77 3.18 18.80
N ILE A 50 -10.20 2.51 19.77
CA ILE A 50 -10.05 1.05 19.72
C ILE A 50 -11.46 0.41 19.89
N PRO A 51 -11.86 -0.54 19.00
CA PRO A 51 -13.15 -1.20 19.11
C PRO A 51 -13.33 -1.91 20.45
N ARG A 52 -14.43 -1.59 21.18
CA ARG A 52 -14.69 -2.08 22.55
C ARG A 52 -14.89 -3.59 22.65
N GLN A 53 -15.23 -4.26 21.57
CA GLN A 53 -15.43 -5.71 21.51
C GLN A 53 -14.14 -6.52 21.58
N LEU A 54 -12.98 -5.89 21.43
CA LEU A 54 -11.67 -6.53 21.57
C LEU A 54 -11.28 -6.55 23.05
N LYS A 55 -11.02 -7.75 23.59
CA LYS A 55 -10.72 -7.94 25.03
C LYS A 55 -9.24 -7.69 25.38
N ASP A 56 -8.32 -8.13 24.52
CA ASP A 56 -6.87 -7.98 24.68
C ASP A 56 -6.27 -7.60 23.32
N PRO A 57 -6.53 -6.36 22.83
CA PRO A 57 -6.12 -5.92 21.52
C PRO A 57 -4.61 -5.64 21.44
N HIS A 58 -3.97 -6.20 20.43
CA HIS A 58 -2.61 -5.89 20.04
C HIS A 58 -2.63 -5.13 18.72
N ILE A 59 -1.73 -4.16 18.61
CA ILE A 59 -1.54 -3.38 17.40
C ILE A 59 -0.48 -4.07 16.56
N VAL A 60 -0.79 -4.26 15.26
CA VAL A 60 0.16 -4.71 14.24
C VAL A 60 0.29 -3.59 13.22
N THR A 61 1.50 -3.23 12.87
CA THR A 61 1.80 -2.15 11.92
C THR A 61 2.63 -2.68 10.77
N SER A 62 2.37 -2.17 9.58
CA SER A 62 3.16 -2.44 8.39
C SER A 62 3.31 -1.16 7.57
N THR A 63 4.46 -1.01 6.93
CA THR A 63 4.72 0.05 5.96
C THR A 63 5.38 -0.56 4.74
N ASP A 64 4.90 -0.19 3.56
CA ASP A 64 5.46 -0.65 2.29
C ASP A 64 5.21 0.36 1.17
N GLY A 65 5.93 0.20 0.07
CA GLY A 65 5.72 0.92 -1.18
C GLY A 65 5.28 -0.01 -2.30
N VAL A 66 5.07 0.55 -3.49
CA VAL A 66 4.74 -0.24 -4.69
C VAL A 66 6.00 -0.62 -5.47
N GLY A 67 7.10 0.07 -5.23
CA GLY A 67 8.34 -0.15 -5.94
C GLY A 67 8.26 0.20 -7.43
N THR A 68 9.10 -0.43 -8.24
CA THR A 68 9.30 -0.02 -9.64
C THR A 68 8.15 -0.34 -10.59
N LYS A 69 7.07 -0.99 -10.14
CA LYS A 69 5.80 -1.09 -10.87
C LYS A 69 5.21 0.29 -11.22
N ILE A 70 5.50 1.30 -10.40
CA ILE A 70 5.15 2.71 -10.66
C ILE A 70 5.61 3.16 -12.04
N GLU A 71 6.77 2.70 -12.52
CA GLU A 71 7.28 3.06 -13.83
C GLU A 71 6.43 2.50 -14.97
N ILE A 72 5.93 1.26 -14.82
CA ILE A 72 4.97 0.67 -15.76
C ILE A 72 3.66 1.48 -15.79
N ALA A 73 3.19 1.90 -14.61
CA ALA A 73 2.00 2.76 -14.51
C ALA A 73 2.21 4.13 -15.19
N ASN A 74 3.41 4.72 -15.07
CA ASN A 74 3.78 5.94 -15.77
C ASN A 74 3.76 5.75 -17.30
N ASP A 75 4.36 4.66 -17.82
CA ASP A 75 4.42 4.35 -19.24
C ASP A 75 3.03 4.13 -19.85
N LEU A 76 2.12 3.51 -19.08
CA LEU A 76 0.75 3.22 -19.47
C LEU A 76 -0.25 4.33 -19.10
N ASN A 77 0.17 5.32 -18.32
CA ASN A 77 -0.70 6.37 -17.76
C ASN A 77 -1.92 5.80 -17.00
N LYS A 78 -1.71 4.72 -16.23
CA LYS A 78 -2.73 4.02 -15.43
C LYS A 78 -2.31 4.00 -13.97
N PHE A 79 -3.06 4.66 -13.08
CA PHE A 79 -2.69 4.88 -11.68
C PHE A 79 -3.68 4.32 -10.66
N ASP A 80 -4.92 4.00 -11.08
CA ASP A 80 -5.96 3.48 -10.17
C ASP A 80 -5.53 2.14 -9.53
N THR A 81 -4.90 1.25 -10.31
CA THR A 81 -4.43 -0.05 -9.81
C THR A 81 -3.26 0.09 -8.84
N ILE A 82 -2.40 1.09 -9.03
CA ILE A 82 -1.25 1.35 -8.15
C ILE A 82 -1.67 1.72 -6.73
N GLY A 83 -2.79 2.45 -6.58
CA GLY A 83 -3.35 2.72 -5.26
C GLY A 83 -3.84 1.45 -4.56
N ILE A 84 -4.41 0.50 -5.30
CA ILE A 84 -4.79 -0.82 -4.76
C ILE A 84 -3.53 -1.61 -4.39
N ASP A 85 -2.49 -1.59 -5.23
CA ASP A 85 -1.21 -2.23 -4.93
C ASP A 85 -0.63 -1.73 -3.60
N LEU A 86 -0.62 -0.40 -3.39
CA LEU A 86 -0.09 0.19 -2.18
C LEU A 86 -0.79 -0.35 -0.92
N VAL A 87 -2.13 -0.36 -0.94
CA VAL A 87 -2.90 -0.90 0.19
C VAL A 87 -2.63 -2.38 0.37
N ALA A 88 -2.63 -3.15 -0.72
CA ALA A 88 -2.41 -4.60 -0.69
C ALA A 88 -1.05 -4.98 -0.08
N MET A 89 0.03 -4.26 -0.45
CA MET A 89 1.37 -4.52 0.08
C MET A 89 1.40 -4.38 1.61
N CYS A 90 0.75 -3.35 2.15
CA CYS A 90 0.71 -3.14 3.60
C CYS A 90 -0.26 -4.10 4.32
N VAL A 91 -1.50 -4.26 3.84
CA VAL A 91 -2.53 -4.98 4.60
C VAL A 91 -2.36 -6.50 4.54
N ASN A 92 -1.73 -7.04 3.49
CA ASN A 92 -1.42 -8.45 3.42
C ASN A 92 -0.41 -8.85 4.51
N ASP A 93 0.54 -7.97 4.85
CA ASP A 93 1.48 -8.20 5.95
C ASP A 93 0.82 -8.15 7.32
N LEU A 94 -0.23 -7.35 7.48
CA LEU A 94 -1.02 -7.35 8.71
C LEU A 94 -1.80 -8.67 8.89
N VAL A 95 -2.45 -9.13 7.81
CA VAL A 95 -3.35 -10.28 7.92
C VAL A 95 -2.60 -11.60 8.11
N VAL A 96 -1.37 -11.73 7.63
CA VAL A 96 -0.53 -12.93 7.90
C VAL A 96 -0.06 -13.00 9.35
N GLN A 97 -0.14 -11.90 10.11
CA GLN A 97 0.04 -11.89 11.56
C GLN A 97 -1.26 -12.18 12.33
N GLY A 98 -2.37 -12.35 11.63
CA GLY A 98 -3.70 -12.54 12.20
C GLY A 98 -4.47 -11.25 12.47
N ALA A 99 -3.90 -10.09 12.14
CA ALA A 99 -4.52 -8.80 12.38
C ALA A 99 -5.55 -8.45 11.30
N LYS A 100 -6.65 -7.82 11.72
CA LYS A 100 -7.59 -7.17 10.82
C LYS A 100 -7.11 -5.75 10.54
N PRO A 101 -6.93 -5.34 9.29
CA PRO A 101 -6.64 -3.95 8.95
C PRO A 101 -7.68 -3.02 9.54
N TYR A 102 -7.24 -1.92 10.13
CA TYR A 102 -8.11 -0.96 10.81
C TYR A 102 -7.97 0.44 10.23
N LEU A 103 -6.74 0.96 10.18
CA LEU A 103 -6.44 2.29 9.65
C LEU A 103 -5.39 2.19 8.55
N PHE A 104 -5.47 3.13 7.59
CA PHE A 104 -4.50 3.30 6.53
C PHE A 104 -4.14 4.78 6.37
N LEU A 105 -2.87 5.07 6.16
CA LEU A 105 -2.33 6.37 5.79
C LEU A 105 -1.43 6.21 4.57
N ASP A 106 -1.34 7.25 3.75
CA ASP A 106 -0.45 7.27 2.60
C ASP A 106 0.54 8.45 2.65
N TYR A 107 1.69 8.26 2.03
CA TYR A 107 2.64 9.31 1.72
C TYR A 107 2.89 9.33 0.22
N ILE A 108 2.58 10.43 -0.43
CA ILE A 108 2.79 10.62 -1.87
C ILE A 108 3.84 11.70 -2.06
N SER A 109 4.98 11.34 -2.62
CA SER A 109 6.08 12.25 -2.96
C SER A 109 6.18 12.42 -4.47
N ILE A 110 6.07 13.64 -4.98
CA ILE A 110 5.96 13.90 -6.42
C ILE A 110 6.78 15.13 -6.84
N SER A 111 7.36 15.07 -8.03
CA SER A 111 8.13 16.20 -8.59
C SER A 111 7.30 17.47 -8.76
N LYS A 112 6.05 17.32 -9.23
CA LYS A 112 5.08 18.40 -9.44
C LYS A 112 3.67 17.86 -9.39
N ILE A 113 2.78 18.56 -8.67
CA ILE A 113 1.37 18.15 -8.53
C ILE A 113 0.68 18.06 -9.87
N ASN A 114 0.22 16.86 -10.21
CA ASN A 114 -0.66 16.56 -11.33
C ASN A 114 -1.99 16.02 -10.77
N LEU A 115 -2.99 16.89 -10.68
CA LEU A 115 -4.28 16.55 -10.07
C LEU A 115 -4.98 15.36 -10.74
N LYS A 116 -4.88 15.22 -12.07
CA LYS A 116 -5.49 14.09 -12.79
C LYS A 116 -4.87 12.77 -12.34
N LYS A 117 -3.55 12.68 -12.33
CA LYS A 117 -2.78 11.51 -11.90
C LYS A 117 -3.08 11.16 -10.44
N LEU A 118 -2.96 12.14 -9.56
CA LEU A 118 -3.18 11.95 -8.13
C LEU A 118 -4.61 11.53 -7.78
N LYS A 119 -5.62 12.07 -8.48
CA LYS A 119 -7.02 11.66 -8.30
C LYS A 119 -7.24 10.19 -8.65
N HIS A 120 -6.62 9.67 -9.71
CA HIS A 120 -6.67 8.24 -10.04
C HIS A 120 -5.99 7.39 -8.97
N LEU A 121 -4.80 7.78 -8.56
CA LEU A 121 -4.03 7.08 -7.53
C LEU A 121 -4.84 6.95 -6.23
N VAL A 122 -5.38 8.06 -5.71
CA VAL A 122 -6.15 8.06 -4.44
C VAL A 122 -7.45 7.27 -4.57
N ARG A 123 -8.14 7.30 -5.73
CA ARG A 123 -9.28 6.40 -5.95
C ARG A 123 -8.89 4.94 -5.80
N GLY A 124 -7.71 4.56 -6.29
CA GLY A 124 -7.15 3.23 -6.09
C GLY A 124 -6.89 2.91 -4.62
N ILE A 125 -6.31 3.85 -3.87
CA ILE A 125 -6.08 3.70 -2.42
C ILE A 125 -7.41 3.48 -1.68
N VAL A 126 -8.40 4.35 -1.91
CA VAL A 126 -9.73 4.22 -1.30
C VAL A 126 -10.35 2.87 -1.62
N LYS A 127 -10.32 2.46 -2.89
CA LYS A 127 -10.82 1.15 -3.32
C LYS A 127 -10.08 -0.01 -2.64
N GLY A 128 -8.76 0.08 -2.50
CA GLY A 128 -7.96 -0.90 -1.77
C GLY A 128 -8.36 -0.99 -0.30
N CYS A 129 -8.56 0.16 0.35
CA CYS A 129 -9.06 0.23 1.74
C CYS A 129 -10.44 -0.40 1.88
N ASP A 130 -11.37 -0.14 0.93
CA ASP A 130 -12.70 -0.75 0.94
C ASP A 130 -12.63 -2.28 0.82
N ILE A 131 -11.78 -2.82 -0.06
CA ILE A 131 -11.55 -4.26 -0.21
C ILE A 131 -10.96 -4.86 1.06
N ALA A 132 -10.00 -4.16 1.68
CA ALA A 132 -9.34 -4.59 2.91
C ALA A 132 -10.21 -4.41 4.18
N GLY A 133 -11.29 -3.63 4.09
CA GLY A 133 -12.14 -3.31 5.24
C GLY A 133 -11.49 -2.36 6.25
N CYS A 134 -10.52 -1.55 5.84
CA CYS A 134 -9.87 -0.53 6.67
C CYS A 134 -10.25 0.88 6.23
N LYS A 135 -9.90 1.88 7.05
CA LYS A 135 -10.23 3.29 6.81
C LYS A 135 -9.00 4.07 6.38
N LEU A 136 -9.07 4.80 5.25
CA LEU A 136 -8.09 5.83 4.93
C LEU A 136 -8.36 7.03 5.86
N VAL A 137 -7.47 7.28 6.81
CA VAL A 137 -7.69 8.27 7.88
C VAL A 137 -6.82 9.53 7.73
N GLY A 138 -5.84 9.50 6.86
CA GLY A 138 -4.95 10.61 6.60
C GLY A 138 -3.85 10.23 5.62
N GLY A 139 -2.93 11.13 5.45
CA GLY A 139 -1.76 10.98 4.59
C GLY A 139 -1.08 12.31 4.35
N GLU A 140 -0.02 12.30 3.56
CA GLU A 140 0.74 13.48 3.18
C GLU A 140 1.02 13.48 1.68
N THR A 141 0.98 14.65 1.05
CA THR A 141 1.40 14.80 -0.34
C THR A 141 2.44 15.89 -0.44
N ALA A 142 3.68 15.49 -0.68
CA ALA A 142 4.82 16.37 -0.78
C ALA A 142 5.17 16.67 -2.25
N GLU A 143 5.13 17.95 -2.63
CA GLU A 143 5.69 18.43 -3.88
C GLU A 143 7.17 18.72 -3.68
N MET A 144 8.04 17.95 -4.34
CA MET A 144 9.49 17.97 -4.12
C MET A 144 10.25 18.25 -5.41
N PRO A 145 10.22 19.53 -5.89
CA PRO A 145 10.98 19.94 -7.07
C PRO A 145 12.50 19.80 -6.79
N GLY A 146 13.21 19.21 -7.75
CA GLY A 146 14.65 18.94 -7.62
C GLY A 146 14.99 17.57 -7.04
N THR A 147 14.17 16.97 -6.19
CA THR A 147 14.35 15.60 -5.68
C THR A 147 13.93 14.57 -6.73
N TYR A 148 12.75 14.77 -7.32
CA TYR A 148 12.24 13.91 -8.39
C TYR A 148 12.32 14.61 -9.75
N THR A 149 12.74 13.87 -10.78
CA THR A 149 12.65 14.36 -12.15
C THR A 149 11.19 14.51 -12.57
N LYS A 150 10.93 15.38 -13.56
CA LYS A 150 9.59 15.69 -14.03
C LYS A 150 8.75 14.45 -14.33
N GLY A 151 7.56 14.36 -13.72
CA GLY A 151 6.61 13.25 -13.90
C GLY A 151 6.87 12.04 -13.00
N LYS A 152 8.01 12.00 -12.30
CA LYS A 152 8.32 10.93 -11.33
C LYS A 152 7.68 11.21 -9.97
N PHE A 153 7.38 10.14 -9.26
CA PHE A 153 6.78 10.15 -7.93
C PHE A 153 7.10 8.84 -7.22
N ASP A 154 6.96 8.86 -5.93
CA ASP A 154 6.97 7.66 -5.10
C ASP A 154 5.80 7.66 -4.13
N ILE A 155 5.42 6.48 -3.64
CA ILE A 155 4.32 6.32 -2.69
C ILE A 155 4.67 5.28 -1.65
N ALA A 156 4.30 5.57 -0.40
CA ALA A 156 4.37 4.66 0.71
C ALA A 156 3.02 4.59 1.43
N GLY A 157 2.69 3.40 1.92
CA GLY A 157 1.52 3.15 2.74
C GLY A 157 1.94 2.80 4.17
N PHE A 158 1.07 3.16 5.12
CA PHE A 158 1.20 2.82 6.53
C PHE A 158 -0.13 2.24 6.97
N ALA A 159 -0.12 0.96 7.34
CA ALA A 159 -1.31 0.28 7.79
C ALA A 159 -1.23 -0.06 9.28
N VAL A 160 -2.32 0.09 9.97
CA VAL A 160 -2.50 -0.32 11.36
C VAL A 160 -3.60 -1.37 11.40
N GLY A 161 -3.29 -2.53 11.94
CA GLY A 161 -4.25 -3.60 12.19
C GLY A 161 -4.40 -3.88 13.68
N LEU A 162 -5.49 -4.53 14.03
CA LEU A 162 -5.80 -4.96 15.39
C LEU A 162 -5.99 -6.47 15.43
N VAL A 163 -5.44 -7.11 16.45
CA VAL A 163 -5.60 -8.55 16.69
C VAL A 163 -5.76 -8.83 18.18
N GLU A 164 -6.65 -9.73 18.56
CA GLU A 164 -6.64 -10.25 19.92
C GLU A 164 -5.42 -11.17 20.11
N LYS A 165 -4.76 -11.08 21.27
CA LYS A 165 -3.56 -11.86 21.61
C LYS A 165 -3.66 -13.33 21.24
N LYS A 166 -4.81 -13.96 21.52
CA LYS A 166 -5.08 -15.38 21.22
C LYS A 166 -5.18 -15.70 19.74
N LYS A 167 -5.39 -14.69 18.88
CA LYS A 167 -5.54 -14.80 17.41
C LYS A 167 -4.29 -14.45 16.63
N ILE A 168 -3.20 -14.08 17.31
CA ILE A 168 -1.91 -13.83 16.67
C ILE A 168 -1.42 -15.16 16.06
N LEU A 169 -1.09 -15.13 14.76
CA LEU A 169 -0.58 -16.27 14.00
C LEU A 169 0.92 -16.50 14.24
N ASN A 170 1.44 -17.58 13.66
CA ASN A 170 2.88 -17.93 13.62
C ASN A 170 3.50 -18.29 14.98
N LYS A 171 2.68 -18.63 15.96
CA LYS A 171 3.14 -19.05 17.29
C LYS A 171 3.02 -20.56 17.54
N LYS A 172 2.32 -21.31 16.66
CA LYS A 172 1.95 -22.71 16.90
C LYS A 172 2.23 -23.63 15.71
N ILE A 173 3.13 -23.24 14.80
CA ILE A 173 3.48 -24.05 13.63
C ILE A 173 4.17 -25.34 14.08
N ARG A 174 3.75 -26.49 13.56
CA ARG A 174 4.25 -27.82 13.90
C ARG A 174 4.78 -28.54 12.66
N ASN A 175 5.67 -29.50 12.86
CA ASN A 175 6.28 -30.26 11.75
C ASN A 175 5.28 -31.00 10.85
N ASN A 176 4.09 -31.35 11.38
CA ASN A 176 3.06 -32.09 10.64
C ASN A 176 1.92 -31.18 10.14
N ASP A 177 2.05 -29.87 10.21
CA ASP A 177 1.05 -28.97 9.67
C ASP A 177 1.01 -29.08 8.14
N LEU A 178 -0.20 -29.05 7.57
CA LEU A 178 -0.40 -29.02 6.12
C LEU A 178 -0.13 -27.62 5.58
N ILE A 179 0.58 -27.55 4.47
CA ILE A 179 0.83 -26.28 3.77
C ILE A 179 -0.23 -26.09 2.70
N LEU A 180 -0.95 -24.99 2.79
CA LEU A 180 -1.91 -24.54 1.79
C LEU A 180 -1.33 -23.35 1.01
N ALA A 181 -1.27 -23.48 -0.32
CA ALA A 181 -0.88 -22.38 -1.20
C ALA A 181 -2.13 -21.68 -1.74
N VAL A 182 -2.15 -20.35 -1.61
CA VAL A 182 -3.21 -19.50 -2.19
C VAL A 182 -2.64 -18.81 -3.43
N PRO A 183 -3.31 -18.93 -4.61
CA PRO A 183 -2.77 -18.40 -5.85
C PRO A 183 -2.70 -16.87 -5.84
N SER A 184 -1.63 -16.35 -6.46
CA SER A 184 -1.46 -14.92 -6.71
C SER A 184 -2.37 -14.42 -7.85
N ASN A 185 -2.46 -13.11 -8.00
CA ASN A 185 -3.12 -12.45 -9.14
C ASN A 185 -2.06 -11.91 -10.13
N GLY A 186 -1.12 -12.76 -10.54
CA GLY A 186 0.02 -12.40 -11.36
C GLY A 186 1.24 -11.97 -10.53
N LEU A 187 2.06 -11.06 -11.06
CA LEU A 187 3.33 -10.62 -10.44
C LEU A 187 3.14 -9.77 -9.18
N HIS A 188 1.92 -9.31 -8.90
CA HIS A 188 1.63 -8.34 -7.84
C HIS A 188 2.45 -7.05 -8.00
N SER A 189 3.30 -6.71 -7.01
CA SER A 189 4.17 -5.53 -7.06
C SER A 189 5.66 -5.88 -6.95
N ASN A 190 6.02 -7.16 -6.96
CA ASN A 190 7.39 -7.63 -6.80
C ASN A 190 8.06 -7.96 -8.14
N GLY A 191 9.40 -7.87 -8.21
CA GLY A 191 10.19 -8.27 -9.36
C GLY A 191 10.12 -7.31 -10.58
N TYR A 192 9.51 -6.15 -10.48
CA TYR A 192 9.34 -5.22 -11.61
C TYR A 192 10.64 -4.57 -12.11
N SER A 193 11.69 -4.52 -11.32
CA SER A 193 13.03 -4.13 -11.81
C SER A 193 13.52 -5.08 -12.89
N LEU A 194 13.37 -6.40 -12.68
CA LEU A 194 13.73 -7.42 -13.67
C LEU A 194 12.82 -7.37 -14.89
N VAL A 195 11.51 -7.21 -14.70
CA VAL A 195 10.54 -7.08 -15.80
C VAL A 195 10.93 -5.89 -16.70
N ARG A 196 11.19 -4.72 -16.11
CA ARG A 196 11.58 -3.52 -16.86
C ARG A 196 12.92 -3.70 -17.58
N TYR A 197 13.88 -4.35 -16.93
CA TYR A 197 15.15 -4.71 -17.57
C TYR A 197 14.93 -5.60 -18.80
N LEU A 198 14.09 -6.64 -18.68
CA LEU A 198 13.77 -7.55 -19.80
C LEU A 198 13.04 -6.85 -20.94
N LEU A 199 12.05 -6.01 -20.64
CA LEU A 199 11.35 -5.21 -21.65
C LEU A 199 12.33 -4.35 -22.45
N LYS A 200 13.25 -3.68 -21.75
CA LYS A 200 14.31 -2.86 -22.37
C LYS A 200 15.27 -3.72 -23.21
N LYS A 201 15.81 -4.80 -22.64
CA LYS A 201 16.78 -5.70 -23.29
C LYS A 201 16.20 -6.35 -24.55
N LYS A 202 14.94 -6.77 -24.50
CA LYS A 202 14.23 -7.41 -25.62
C LYS A 202 13.56 -6.39 -26.57
N LYS A 203 13.73 -5.09 -26.35
CA LYS A 203 13.11 -4.00 -27.12
C LYS A 203 11.58 -4.14 -27.26
N ILE A 204 10.92 -4.67 -26.23
CA ILE A 204 9.47 -4.88 -26.23
C ILE A 204 8.77 -3.56 -25.94
N ASN A 205 7.93 -3.12 -26.88
CA ASN A 205 7.07 -1.97 -26.67
C ASN A 205 5.81 -2.40 -25.90
N LEU A 206 5.73 -2.01 -24.64
CA LEU A 206 4.61 -2.33 -23.75
C LEU A 206 3.26 -1.85 -24.32
N LYS A 207 3.25 -0.75 -25.10
CA LYS A 207 2.01 -0.16 -25.65
C LYS A 207 1.41 -0.97 -26.81
N THR A 208 2.15 -1.85 -27.43
CA THR A 208 1.66 -2.66 -28.56
C THR A 208 1.02 -3.98 -28.11
N SER A 209 1.36 -4.50 -26.94
CA SER A 209 0.82 -5.76 -26.43
C SER A 209 -0.31 -5.52 -25.43
N LYS A 210 -1.55 -5.89 -25.79
CA LYS A 210 -2.70 -5.84 -24.86
C LYS A 210 -2.46 -6.73 -23.67
N PHE A 211 -1.99 -7.96 -23.87
CA PHE A 211 -1.69 -8.92 -22.80
C PHE A 211 -0.73 -8.33 -21.78
N LEU A 212 0.44 -7.82 -22.21
CA LEU A 212 1.43 -7.24 -21.29
C LEU A 212 0.90 -6.01 -20.56
N LYS A 213 0.11 -5.15 -21.23
CA LYS A 213 -0.52 -4.01 -20.57
C LYS A 213 -1.44 -4.43 -19.43
N ASP A 214 -2.26 -5.46 -19.66
CA ASP A 214 -3.24 -5.90 -18.68
C ASP A 214 -2.56 -6.67 -17.54
N GLU A 215 -1.60 -7.54 -17.85
CA GLU A 215 -0.88 -8.32 -16.83
C GLU A 215 0.04 -7.46 -15.94
N LEU A 216 0.82 -6.57 -16.54
CA LEU A 216 1.81 -5.77 -15.79
C LEU A 216 1.20 -4.64 -14.97
N ILE A 217 -0.08 -4.31 -15.17
CA ILE A 217 -0.79 -3.33 -14.35
C ILE A 217 -1.87 -3.98 -13.46
N ARG A 218 -2.01 -5.31 -13.53
CA ARG A 218 -2.96 -6.04 -12.69
C ARG A 218 -2.66 -5.77 -11.22
N PRO A 219 -3.66 -5.37 -10.41
CA PRO A 219 -3.41 -5.02 -9.02
C PRO A 219 -3.06 -6.25 -8.19
N THR A 220 -2.26 -6.05 -7.17
CA THR A 220 -1.96 -7.02 -6.12
C THR A 220 -3.27 -7.47 -5.46
N LYS A 221 -3.43 -8.78 -5.28
CA LYS A 221 -4.60 -9.33 -4.59
C LYS A 221 -4.53 -9.01 -3.10
N ILE A 222 -5.64 -8.57 -2.54
CA ILE A 222 -5.83 -8.36 -1.10
C ILE A 222 -6.48 -9.62 -0.54
N TYR A 223 -5.80 -10.31 0.39
CA TYR A 223 -6.20 -11.59 0.96
C TYR A 223 -6.92 -11.47 2.30
N VAL A 224 -7.20 -10.25 2.74
CA VAL A 224 -7.69 -9.95 4.10
C VAL A 224 -8.98 -10.71 4.43
N LYS A 225 -9.94 -10.74 3.51
CA LYS A 225 -11.25 -11.36 3.75
C LYS A 225 -11.13 -12.86 3.97
N GLU A 226 -10.40 -13.53 3.09
CA GLU A 226 -10.22 -14.99 3.11
C GLU A 226 -9.43 -15.42 4.36
N LEU A 227 -8.29 -14.78 4.61
CA LEU A 227 -7.43 -15.14 5.74
C LEU A 227 -8.07 -14.79 7.08
N SER A 228 -8.76 -13.66 7.19
CA SER A 228 -9.49 -13.32 8.42
C SER A 228 -10.55 -14.37 8.76
N LEU A 229 -11.31 -14.84 7.75
CA LEU A 229 -12.34 -15.85 7.95
C LEU A 229 -11.76 -17.18 8.44
N ILE A 230 -10.64 -17.62 7.88
CA ILE A 230 -9.97 -18.87 8.26
C ILE A 230 -9.37 -18.75 9.66
N ASN A 231 -8.75 -17.60 9.98
CA ASN A 231 -8.18 -17.34 11.30
C ASN A 231 -9.27 -17.22 12.39
N GLU A 232 -10.41 -16.62 12.10
CA GLU A 232 -11.55 -16.58 13.02
C GLU A 232 -12.02 -17.97 13.43
N LYS A 233 -11.97 -18.93 12.51
CA LYS A 233 -12.32 -20.34 12.74
C LYS A 233 -11.18 -21.14 13.39
N ASN A 234 -10.01 -20.55 13.68
CA ASN A 234 -8.81 -21.21 14.21
C ASN A 234 -8.32 -22.39 13.33
N LEU A 235 -8.43 -22.25 12.02
CA LEU A 235 -8.05 -23.33 11.07
C LEU A 235 -6.60 -23.25 10.60
N ILE A 236 -5.86 -22.18 10.96
CA ILE A 236 -4.46 -21.98 10.58
C ILE A 236 -3.59 -21.69 11.79
N ASN A 237 -2.38 -22.24 11.80
CA ASN A 237 -1.37 -22.03 12.83
C ASN A 237 -0.38 -20.93 12.46
N GLY A 238 -0.15 -20.71 11.18
CA GLY A 238 0.75 -19.71 10.64
C GLY A 238 0.39 -19.33 9.21
N CYS A 239 0.96 -18.21 8.74
CA CYS A 239 0.76 -17.71 7.39
C CYS A 239 1.99 -16.91 6.96
N ALA A 240 2.41 -17.03 5.70
CA ALA A 240 3.49 -16.25 5.13
C ALA A 240 3.02 -15.53 3.86
N ASN A 241 3.33 -14.26 3.74
CA ASN A 241 3.14 -13.48 2.52
C ASN A 241 4.39 -13.63 1.65
N ILE A 242 4.29 -14.36 0.54
CA ILE A 242 5.44 -14.64 -0.32
C ILE A 242 5.71 -13.43 -1.23
N THR A 243 6.76 -12.69 -0.92
CA THR A 243 7.21 -11.47 -1.61
C THR A 243 8.67 -11.57 -2.06
N GLY A 244 9.46 -10.51 -1.98
CA GLY A 244 10.89 -10.54 -2.27
C GLY A 244 11.62 -11.57 -1.41
N GLY A 245 12.59 -12.29 -1.99
CA GLY A 245 13.26 -13.41 -1.33
C GLY A 245 12.60 -14.78 -1.53
N GLY A 246 11.36 -14.83 -2.07
CA GLY A 246 10.67 -16.06 -2.41
C GLY A 246 10.24 -16.91 -1.21
N LEU A 247 10.02 -18.20 -1.43
CA LEU A 247 9.51 -19.10 -0.40
C LEU A 247 10.44 -19.22 0.81
N VAL A 248 11.73 -19.39 0.57
CA VAL A 248 12.70 -19.66 1.64
C VAL A 248 12.75 -18.52 2.63
N ASP A 249 13.04 -17.30 2.15
CA ASP A 249 13.22 -16.15 3.04
C ASP A 249 11.92 -15.77 3.77
N ASN A 250 10.79 -15.83 3.07
CA ASN A 250 9.52 -15.44 3.69
C ASN A 250 8.95 -16.49 4.67
N CYS A 251 9.19 -17.77 4.43
CA CYS A 251 8.80 -18.82 5.39
C CYS A 251 9.70 -18.83 6.62
N LEU A 252 11.00 -18.53 6.47
CA LEU A 252 11.95 -18.54 7.58
C LEU A 252 11.82 -17.32 8.52
N LEU A 253 11.12 -16.26 8.14
CA LEU A 253 10.86 -15.10 9.02
C LEU A 253 10.24 -15.49 10.37
N TYR A 254 9.60 -16.66 10.47
CA TYR A 254 8.94 -17.14 11.70
C TYR A 254 9.73 -18.22 12.43
N THR A 255 10.83 -18.68 11.85
CA THR A 255 11.66 -19.77 12.41
C THR A 255 13.07 -19.32 12.75
N SER A 256 13.49 -18.14 12.30
CA SER A 256 14.83 -17.59 12.51
C SER A 256 14.75 -16.13 12.95
N PRO A 257 15.76 -15.58 13.65
CA PRO A 257 15.89 -14.15 13.89
C PRO A 257 15.82 -13.37 12.56
N SER A 258 15.19 -12.22 12.56
CA SER A 258 15.04 -11.38 11.37
C SER A 258 16.38 -11.18 10.66
N PRO A 259 16.45 -11.25 9.31
CA PRO A 259 17.66 -10.89 8.58
C PRO A 259 18.14 -9.47 8.85
N ARG A 260 17.28 -8.58 9.34
CA ARG A 260 17.67 -7.24 9.83
C ARG A 260 18.48 -7.32 11.12
N ASP A 261 18.21 -8.31 11.98
CA ASP A 261 18.93 -8.52 13.24
C ASP A 261 20.30 -9.19 13.01
N GLN A 262 20.49 -9.85 11.86
CA GLN A 262 21.73 -10.52 11.48
C GLN A 262 22.75 -9.59 10.77
N ARG A 263 22.33 -8.40 10.32
CA ARG A 263 23.21 -7.42 9.63
C ARG A 263 23.85 -6.42 10.58
N GLY A 264 23.71 -6.59 11.87
CA GLY A 264 24.24 -5.72 12.92
C GLY A 264 25.43 -6.31 13.70
N SER A 265 26.13 -7.30 13.15
CA SER A 265 27.36 -7.84 13.72
C SER A 265 28.51 -7.78 12.74
#